data_a2128608e9076d19c502210d0923b31d
#
_entry.id   a2128608e9076d19c502210d0923b31d
#
_cell.length_a   1.000
_cell.length_b   1.000
_cell.length_c   1.000
_cell.angle_alpha   90.00
_cell.angle_beta   90.00
_cell.angle_gamma   90.00
#
_symmetry.space_group_name_H-M   'P 1'
#
loop_
_entity.id
_entity.type
_entity.pdbx_description
1 polymer ?
#
loop_
_entity_poly.entity_id
_entity_poly.type
_entity_poly.pdbx_seq_one_letter_code
_entity_poly.pdbx_strand_id
1 'polypeptide(L)'
;MISKGPLLGIENWSAKARFPKHGRLDLAHKGTEKYPFKILMSHDPSHWDAQVLPGYKDIDLVLSGHTHGMQFGVNIPGFQWSPVQYMYKKWDGLYESNSQKLYVNPGFGFIGYPGRVGILPEITLLEFA
;
A
#
# COMPACT_ATOMS: atom_id res chain seq x y z
N MET A 1 0.82 18.30 -16.83
CA MET A 1 -0.31 17.37 -17.13
C MET A 1 0.21 15.95 -17.07
N ILE A 2 -0.35 15.11 -16.22
CA ILE A 2 0.00 13.69 -16.18
C ILE A 2 -0.54 13.04 -17.45
N SER A 3 0.35 12.55 -18.29
CA SER A 3 -0.03 11.72 -19.43
C SER A 3 -0.72 10.46 -18.90
N LYS A 4 -1.67 9.92 -19.64
CA LYS A 4 -2.38 8.68 -19.28
C LYS A 4 -1.38 7.59 -18.90
N GLY A 5 -1.43 7.13 -17.67
CA GLY A 5 -0.61 6.03 -17.14
C GLY A 5 -1.48 4.81 -16.80
N PRO A 6 -0.92 3.60 -16.80
CA PRO A 6 -1.65 2.41 -16.42
C PRO A 6 -1.91 2.36 -14.90
N LEU A 7 -3.09 1.88 -14.56
CA LEU A 7 -3.41 1.40 -13.23
C LEU A 7 -3.28 -0.13 -13.24
N LEU A 8 -2.28 -0.63 -12.55
CA LEU A 8 -2.02 -2.05 -12.41
C LEU A 8 -2.75 -2.58 -11.17
N GLY A 9 -3.24 -3.80 -11.24
CA GLY A 9 -3.84 -4.49 -10.11
C GLY A 9 -3.37 -5.94 -10.07
N ILE A 10 -3.14 -6.45 -8.87
CA ILE A 10 -2.80 -7.85 -8.64
C ILE A 10 -3.67 -8.44 -7.55
N GLU A 11 -3.86 -9.75 -7.59
CA GLU A 11 -4.41 -10.51 -6.47
C GLU A 11 -3.51 -10.39 -5.24
N ASN A 12 -3.99 -10.85 -4.09
CA ASN A 12 -3.21 -10.75 -2.86
C ASN A 12 -1.84 -11.41 -2.99
N TRP A 13 -0.82 -10.66 -2.61
CA TRP A 13 0.54 -11.12 -2.44
C TRP A 13 1.09 -10.57 -1.13
N SER A 14 1.60 -11.43 -0.27
CA SER A 14 2.16 -11.04 1.02
C SER A 14 3.54 -11.66 1.23
N ALA A 15 4.46 -10.91 1.83
CA ALA A 15 5.72 -11.46 2.32
C ALA A 15 5.53 -12.33 3.58
N LYS A 16 4.35 -12.25 4.23
CA LYS A 16 4.03 -13.05 5.41
C LYS A 16 3.60 -14.45 5.01
N ALA A 17 4.24 -15.48 5.58
CA ALA A 17 4.06 -16.88 5.17
C ALA A 17 2.61 -17.40 5.31
N ARG A 18 1.83 -16.83 6.23
CA ARG A 18 0.44 -17.26 6.48
C ARG A 18 -0.58 -16.74 5.45
N PHE A 19 -0.20 -15.81 4.60
CA PHE A 19 -1.08 -15.22 3.59
C PHE A 19 -0.77 -15.74 2.19
N PRO A 20 -1.79 -15.90 1.33
CA PRO A 20 -1.59 -16.36 -0.04
C PRO A 20 -0.72 -15.43 -0.87
N LYS A 21 -0.03 -16.01 -1.85
CA LYS A 21 0.81 -15.31 -2.84
C LYS A 21 0.30 -15.57 -4.25
N HIS A 22 -0.93 -15.16 -4.53
CA HIS A 22 -1.54 -15.35 -5.85
C HIS A 22 -1.19 -14.23 -6.83
N GLY A 23 -0.89 -13.04 -6.33
CA GLY A 23 -0.58 -11.87 -7.16
C GLY A 23 0.64 -12.10 -8.06
N ARG A 24 0.48 -11.78 -9.34
CA ARG A 24 1.51 -11.92 -10.39
C ARG A 24 1.85 -10.55 -10.96
N LEU A 25 2.77 -9.85 -10.29
CA LEU A 25 3.21 -8.51 -10.72
C LEU A 25 3.91 -8.57 -12.08
N ASP A 26 4.63 -9.64 -12.37
CA ASP A 26 5.26 -9.88 -13.67
C ASP A 26 4.26 -9.85 -14.83
N LEU A 27 3.07 -10.40 -14.63
CA LEU A 27 2.01 -10.38 -15.64
C LEU A 27 1.32 -9.02 -15.72
N ALA A 28 1.03 -8.40 -14.59
CA ALA A 28 0.38 -7.09 -14.55
C ALA A 28 1.25 -5.97 -15.13
N HIS A 29 2.57 -6.07 -14.97
CA HIS A 29 3.53 -5.09 -15.46
C HIS A 29 3.81 -5.22 -16.96
N LYS A 30 3.65 -6.41 -17.53
CA LYS A 30 3.96 -6.69 -18.94
C LYS A 30 3.18 -5.78 -19.88
N GLY A 31 3.90 -5.13 -20.81
CA GLY A 31 3.32 -4.22 -21.80
C GLY A 31 3.07 -2.79 -21.29
N THR A 32 3.50 -2.48 -20.06
CA THR A 32 3.38 -1.14 -19.50
C THR A 32 4.66 -0.32 -19.57
N GLU A 33 5.73 -0.88 -20.08
CA GLU A 33 7.08 -0.31 -20.08
C GLU A 33 7.18 1.05 -20.76
N LYS A 34 6.31 1.29 -21.76
CA LYS A 34 6.25 2.55 -22.52
C LYS A 34 5.63 3.73 -21.75
N TYR A 35 4.99 3.46 -20.62
CA TYR A 35 4.31 4.53 -19.86
C TYR A 35 5.23 5.13 -18.82
N PRO A 36 5.33 6.47 -18.77
CA PRO A 36 6.27 7.15 -17.87
C PRO A 36 5.82 7.18 -16.40
N PHE A 37 4.55 6.88 -16.11
CA PHE A 37 3.99 6.90 -14.76
C PHE A 37 3.07 5.70 -14.55
N LYS A 38 3.27 4.96 -13.46
CA LYS A 38 2.54 3.72 -13.15
C LYS A 38 2.07 3.70 -11.71
N ILE A 39 0.80 3.33 -11.53
CA ILE A 39 0.20 3.10 -10.21
C ILE A 39 -0.09 1.62 -10.06
N LEU A 40 0.32 1.02 -8.96
CA LEU A 40 0.02 -0.37 -8.61
C LEU A 40 -0.93 -0.44 -7.41
N MET A 41 -2.03 -1.15 -7.56
CA MET A 41 -2.88 -1.57 -6.44
C MET A 41 -2.42 -2.95 -5.96
N SER A 42 -1.92 -3.01 -4.74
CA SER A 42 -1.48 -4.25 -4.09
C SER A 42 -1.93 -4.23 -2.63
N HIS A 43 -2.77 -5.20 -2.25
CA HIS A 43 -3.46 -5.17 -0.96
C HIS A 43 -2.52 -5.14 0.25
N ASP A 44 -1.53 -6.02 0.29
CA ASP A 44 -0.58 -6.13 1.42
C ASP A 44 0.65 -5.24 1.21
N PRO A 45 0.94 -4.30 2.12
CA PRO A 45 2.05 -3.37 1.96
C PRO A 45 3.44 -4.04 1.99
N SER A 46 3.56 -5.26 2.52
CA SER A 46 4.83 -5.98 2.51
C SER A 46 5.32 -6.33 1.10
N HIS A 47 4.42 -6.34 0.12
CA HIS A 47 4.75 -6.55 -1.28
C HIS A 47 5.72 -5.48 -1.82
N TRP A 48 5.58 -4.24 -1.35
CA TRP A 48 6.42 -3.13 -1.81
C TRP A 48 7.90 -3.37 -1.54
N ASP A 49 8.26 -3.70 -0.29
CA ASP A 49 9.66 -3.99 0.07
C ASP A 49 10.18 -5.29 -0.58
N ALA A 50 9.30 -6.29 -0.72
CA ALA A 50 9.71 -7.62 -1.14
C ALA A 50 9.90 -7.77 -2.65
N GLN A 51 9.07 -7.12 -3.46
CA GLN A 51 9.10 -7.26 -4.91
C GLN A 51 9.19 -5.94 -5.68
N VAL A 52 8.46 -4.91 -5.27
CA VAL A 52 8.37 -3.66 -6.05
C VAL A 52 9.69 -2.91 -6.01
N LEU A 53 10.21 -2.62 -4.83
CA LEU A 53 11.47 -1.87 -4.67
C LEU A 53 12.66 -2.56 -5.34
N PRO A 54 12.90 -3.87 -5.19
CA PRO A 54 14.04 -4.51 -5.83
C PRO A 54 13.90 -4.74 -7.33
N GLY A 55 12.68 -4.99 -7.83
CA GLY A 55 12.47 -5.51 -9.18
C GLY A 55 11.73 -4.60 -10.16
N TYR A 56 10.98 -3.59 -9.69
CA TYR A 56 10.08 -2.78 -10.51
C TYR A 56 10.26 -1.29 -10.22
N LYS A 57 11.43 -0.77 -10.60
CA LYS A 57 11.86 0.62 -10.32
C LYS A 57 11.01 1.68 -11.03
N ASP A 58 10.25 1.29 -12.02
CA ASP A 58 9.40 2.15 -12.85
C ASP A 58 7.93 2.20 -12.38
N ILE A 59 7.62 1.57 -11.25
CA ILE A 59 6.34 1.77 -10.56
C ILE A 59 6.51 2.96 -9.61
N ASP A 60 5.75 4.01 -9.85
CA ASP A 60 5.90 5.28 -9.13
C ASP A 60 5.12 5.31 -7.82
N LEU A 61 3.92 4.73 -7.80
CA LEU A 61 3.05 4.72 -6.64
C LEU A 61 2.42 3.36 -6.44
N VAL A 62 2.51 2.85 -5.21
CA VAL A 62 1.77 1.67 -4.76
C VAL A 62 0.69 2.09 -3.76
N LEU A 63 -0.52 1.59 -3.97
CA LEU A 63 -1.65 1.78 -3.07
C LEU A 63 -1.92 0.47 -2.36
N SER A 64 -1.88 0.49 -1.03
CA SER A 64 -2.09 -0.68 -0.19
C SER A 64 -3.08 -0.41 0.94
N GLY A 65 -3.59 -1.47 1.53
CA GLY A 65 -4.46 -1.44 2.69
C GLY A 65 -4.07 -2.51 3.71
N HIS A 66 -4.94 -3.48 3.93
CA HIS A 66 -4.72 -4.70 4.70
C HIS A 66 -4.53 -4.55 6.20
N THR A 67 -3.74 -3.59 6.65
CA THR A 67 -3.31 -3.46 8.05
C THR A 67 -4.43 -3.04 8.98
N HIS A 68 -5.42 -2.30 8.48
CA HIS A 68 -6.47 -1.61 9.23
C HIS A 68 -5.96 -0.70 10.37
N GLY A 69 -4.63 -0.48 10.46
CA GLY A 69 -4.01 0.09 11.65
C GLY A 69 -4.35 -0.70 12.92
N MET A 70 -4.71 -1.99 12.78
CA MET A 70 -5.29 -2.85 13.81
C MET A 70 -6.53 -2.24 14.50
N GLN A 71 -7.12 -1.18 13.91
CA GLN A 71 -8.25 -0.42 14.43
C GLN A 71 -8.02 0.14 15.84
N PHE A 72 -6.79 0.13 16.31
CA PHE A 72 -6.40 0.55 17.65
C PHE A 72 -5.01 1.20 17.62
N GLY A 73 -4.90 2.38 18.21
CA GLY A 73 -3.61 3.06 18.29
C GLY A 73 -3.74 4.57 18.48
N VAL A 74 -2.68 5.27 18.13
CA VAL A 74 -2.61 6.74 18.15
C VAL A 74 -2.10 7.17 16.76
N ASN A 75 -2.82 8.09 16.14
CA ASN A 75 -2.41 8.70 14.88
C ASN A 75 -2.67 10.21 14.95
N ILE A 76 -1.67 10.94 15.39
CA ILE A 76 -1.69 12.40 15.51
C ILE A 76 -0.45 12.97 14.81
N PRO A 77 -0.45 14.26 14.42
CA PRO A 77 0.72 14.88 13.81
C PRO A 77 1.97 14.71 14.66
N GLY A 78 3.03 14.12 14.05
CA GLY A 78 4.32 13.89 14.70
C GLY A 78 4.41 12.63 15.56
N PHE A 79 3.30 11.88 15.77
CA PHE A 79 3.34 10.64 16.53
C PHE A 79 2.32 9.62 16.02
N GLN A 80 2.81 8.45 15.66
CA GLN A 80 1.98 7.31 15.25
C GLN A 80 2.38 6.06 16.02
N TRP A 81 1.39 5.36 16.56
CA TRP A 81 1.61 4.08 17.22
C TRP A 81 0.38 3.18 17.04
N SER A 82 0.63 1.93 16.72
CA SER A 82 -0.36 0.86 16.72
C SER A 82 0.34 -0.47 16.97
N PRO A 83 -0.29 -1.44 17.62
CA PRO A 83 0.26 -2.79 17.75
C PRO A 83 0.62 -3.43 16.40
N VAL A 84 -0.03 -3.02 15.32
CA VAL A 84 0.26 -3.54 13.97
C VAL A 84 1.68 -3.23 13.50
N GLN A 85 2.34 -2.23 14.04
CA GLN A 85 3.73 -1.88 13.68
C GLN A 85 4.73 -3.00 13.96
N TYR A 86 4.42 -3.89 14.89
CA TYR A 86 5.24 -5.07 15.18
C TYR A 86 5.09 -6.17 14.12
N MET A 87 4.04 -6.09 13.30
CA MET A 87 3.81 -7.01 12.18
C MET A 87 4.11 -6.37 10.83
N TYR A 88 3.78 -5.11 10.67
CA TYR A 88 3.97 -4.32 9.45
C TYR A 88 4.67 -3.00 9.79
N LYS A 89 5.88 -2.83 9.29
CA LYS A 89 6.63 -1.57 9.49
C LYS A 89 5.97 -0.39 8.80
N LYS A 90 5.33 -0.66 7.67
CA LYS A 90 4.58 0.31 6.88
C LYS A 90 3.10 -0.03 7.01
N TRP A 91 2.39 0.67 7.87
CA TRP A 91 1.04 0.31 8.27
C TRP A 91 -0.01 1.42 8.08
N ASP A 92 0.41 2.65 7.87
CA ASP A 92 -0.49 3.80 7.68
C ASP A 92 0.26 4.99 7.06
N GLY A 93 -0.34 5.66 6.07
CA GLY A 93 0.16 6.86 5.46
C GLY A 93 1.14 6.66 4.30
N LEU A 94 1.88 7.71 4.00
CA LEU A 94 2.78 7.79 2.86
C LEU A 94 4.22 7.42 3.26
N TYR A 95 4.80 6.54 2.48
CA TYR A 95 6.21 6.14 2.56
C TYR A 95 6.90 6.39 1.22
N GLU A 96 8.17 6.78 1.28
CA GLU A 96 8.96 7.08 0.09
C GLU A 96 10.30 6.33 0.13
N SER A 97 10.73 5.87 -1.03
CA SER A 97 12.05 5.30 -1.25
C SER A 97 12.54 5.73 -2.64
N ASN A 98 13.55 6.60 -2.68
CA ASN A 98 13.99 7.27 -3.90
C ASN A 98 12.80 7.99 -4.58
N SER A 99 12.50 7.65 -5.84
CA SER A 99 11.36 8.21 -6.59
C SER A 99 10.04 7.44 -6.40
N GLN A 100 10.08 6.29 -5.72
CA GLN A 100 8.91 5.43 -5.55
C GLN A 100 8.16 5.75 -4.25
N LYS A 101 6.85 5.65 -4.29
CA LYS A 101 5.98 5.94 -3.15
C LYS A 101 5.06 4.76 -2.85
N LEU A 102 4.80 4.54 -1.57
CA LEU A 102 3.77 3.63 -1.08
C LEU A 102 2.80 4.42 -0.21
N TYR A 103 1.52 4.31 -0.50
CA TYR A 103 0.48 4.80 0.40
C TYR A 103 -0.29 3.63 1.00
N VAL A 104 -0.34 3.56 2.32
CA VAL A 104 -1.09 2.54 3.06
C VAL A 104 -2.30 3.20 3.69
N ASN A 105 -3.51 2.81 3.26
CA ASN A 105 -4.77 3.31 3.79
C ASN A 105 -5.30 2.36 4.87
N PRO A 106 -5.63 2.86 6.07
CA PRO A 106 -6.17 2.02 7.15
C PRO A 106 -7.62 1.59 6.91
N GLY A 107 -8.24 2.08 5.83
CA GLY A 107 -9.61 1.73 5.44
C GLY A 107 -10.68 2.43 6.27
N PHE A 108 -11.94 2.16 5.92
CA PHE A 108 -13.11 2.67 6.65
C PHE A 108 -14.04 1.55 7.17
N GLY A 109 -13.66 0.29 6.93
CA GLY A 109 -14.34 -0.88 7.47
C GLY A 109 -13.78 -1.34 8.82
N PHE A 110 -14.06 -2.59 9.16
CA PHE A 110 -13.53 -3.23 10.35
C PHE A 110 -13.15 -4.69 10.10
N ILE A 111 -12.31 -5.21 10.96
CA ILE A 111 -11.95 -6.63 11.01
C ILE A 111 -11.92 -7.07 12.47
N GLY A 112 -12.59 -8.18 12.79
CA GLY A 112 -12.62 -8.75 14.13
C GLY A 112 -13.65 -8.09 15.04
N TYR A 113 -13.57 -6.78 15.30
CA TYR A 113 -14.53 -6.04 16.10
C TYR A 113 -15.04 -4.78 15.39
N PRO A 114 -16.31 -4.38 15.60
CA PRO A 114 -16.92 -3.26 14.89
C PRO A 114 -16.61 -1.92 15.56
N GLY A 115 -15.36 -1.52 15.54
CA GLY A 115 -14.94 -0.26 16.15
C GLY A 115 -13.52 0.13 15.81
N ARG A 116 -13.20 1.41 16.06
CA ARG A 116 -11.87 1.98 15.90
C ARG A 116 -11.54 2.87 17.08
N VAL A 117 -10.33 2.72 17.61
CA VAL A 117 -9.83 3.52 18.73
C VAL A 117 -8.52 4.18 18.32
N GLY A 118 -8.55 5.49 18.12
CA GLY A 118 -7.37 6.29 17.76
C GLY A 118 -6.92 6.17 16.29
N ILE A 119 -7.37 5.16 15.57
CA ILE A 119 -7.15 4.99 14.12
C ILE A 119 -8.50 5.22 13.43
N LEU A 120 -8.71 6.43 12.94
CA LEU A 120 -9.97 6.82 12.30
C LEU A 120 -10.16 6.11 10.95
N PRO A 121 -11.41 5.94 10.51
CA PRO A 121 -11.69 5.52 9.14
C PRO A 121 -11.18 6.59 8.15
N GLU A 122 -10.65 6.15 7.01
CA GLU A 122 -10.03 7.04 6.05
C GLU A 122 -10.55 6.84 4.63
N ILE A 123 -10.82 7.96 3.96
CA ILE A 123 -10.96 8.07 2.51
C ILE A 123 -9.88 9.05 2.05
N THR A 124 -8.99 8.59 1.19
CA THR A 124 -7.83 9.36 0.74
C THR A 124 -8.09 9.98 -0.64
N LEU A 125 -7.89 11.28 -0.77
CA LEU A 125 -7.81 11.96 -2.05
C LEU A 125 -6.34 12.07 -2.45
N LEU A 126 -6.02 11.57 -3.65
CA LEU A 126 -4.68 11.68 -4.23
C LEU A 126 -4.72 12.72 -5.36
N GLU A 127 -3.91 13.74 -5.24
CA GLU A 127 -3.72 14.77 -6.27
C GLU A 127 -2.32 14.63 -6.87
N PHE A 128 -2.26 14.62 -8.19
CA PHE A 128 -1.01 14.57 -8.95
C PHE A 128 -0.75 15.92 -9.61
N ALA A 129 0.37 16.49 -9.28
CA ALA A 129 0.80 17.79 -9.82
C ALA A 129 1.80 17.61 -10.96
#